data_3119632eedacc7f67b94301452f42c60
#
_entry.id   3119632eedacc7f67b94301452f42c60
#
_cell.length_a   1.000
_cell.length_b   1.000
_cell.length_c   1.000
_cell.angle_alpha   90.00
_cell.angle_beta   90.00
_cell.angle_gamma   90.00
#
_symmetry.space_group_name_H-M   'P 1'
#
loop_
_entity.id
_entity.type
_entity.pdbx_description
1 polymer ?
#
loop_
_entity_poly.entity_id
_entity_poly.type
_entity_poly.pdbx_seq_one_letter_code
_entity_poly.pdbx_strand_id
1 'polypeptide(L)'
;MGVNIELNRGVTAIGKDHVETNCMFTDMKRPIECDGVLLVSSRLENNSVYHDLKAREAEWAEAGIKSVKLIGDANAPGPIAWATYAGHRFARELDGEDSGDALPFRREITQLAID
;
A
#
# COMPACT_ATOMS: atom_id res chain seq x y z
N MET A 1 23.28 15.97 19.29
CA MET A 1 22.52 16.26 18.06
C MET A 1 21.28 17.02 18.47
N GLY A 2 21.04 18.20 17.86
CA GLY A 2 19.89 19.06 18.20
C GLY A 2 18.64 18.68 17.40
N VAL A 3 18.14 17.46 17.57
CA VAL A 3 16.87 17.05 16.93
C VAL A 3 15.71 17.48 17.81
N ASN A 4 14.78 18.25 17.25
CA ASN A 4 13.53 18.59 17.90
C ASN A 4 12.43 17.63 17.41
N ILE A 5 11.68 17.02 18.33
CA ILE A 5 10.61 16.09 18.01
C ILE A 5 9.28 16.74 18.38
N GLU A 6 8.44 16.94 17.37
CA GLU A 6 7.07 17.44 17.53
C GLU A 6 6.09 16.27 17.40
N LEU A 7 5.38 15.97 18.47
CA LEU A 7 4.40 14.88 18.53
C LEU A 7 2.98 15.38 18.25
N ASN A 8 2.13 14.47 17.79
CA ASN A 8 0.69 14.70 17.57
C ASN A 8 0.39 15.87 16.61
N ARG A 9 1.24 16.06 15.60
CA ARG A 9 1.05 17.03 14.54
C ARG A 9 1.08 16.36 13.17
N GLY A 10 0.17 16.80 12.31
CA GLY A 10 0.14 16.44 10.89
C GLY A 10 0.66 17.60 10.05
N VAL A 11 1.35 17.29 8.96
CA VAL A 11 1.71 18.28 7.93
C VAL A 11 0.48 18.53 7.07
N THR A 12 0.10 19.81 6.93
CA THR A 12 -1.08 20.22 6.14
C THR A 12 -0.72 20.92 4.84
N ALA A 13 0.40 21.60 4.80
CA ALA A 13 0.92 22.22 3.59
C ALA A 13 2.45 22.37 3.67
N ILE A 14 3.10 22.43 2.51
CA ILE A 14 4.52 22.71 2.38
C ILE A 14 4.65 24.04 1.64
N GLY A 15 5.16 25.07 2.33
CA GLY A 15 5.47 26.36 1.78
C GLY A 15 6.89 26.41 1.20
N LYS A 16 7.33 27.61 0.84
CA LYS A 16 8.66 27.82 0.25
C LYS A 16 9.79 27.65 1.27
N ASP A 17 9.56 28.10 2.49
CA ASP A 17 10.52 28.24 3.59
C ASP A 17 9.99 27.68 4.92
N HIS A 18 8.84 27.05 4.88
CA HIS A 18 8.19 26.49 6.07
C HIS A 18 7.26 25.33 5.73
N VAL A 19 6.91 24.57 6.75
CA VAL A 19 5.87 23.55 6.72
C VAL A 19 4.73 23.98 7.63
N GLU A 20 3.51 24.01 7.13
CA GLU A 20 2.34 24.19 7.97
C GLU A 20 1.97 22.85 8.65
N THR A 21 1.78 22.92 9.95
CA THR A 21 1.35 21.77 10.74
C THR A 21 0.10 22.10 11.54
N ASN A 22 -0.75 21.10 11.78
CA ASN A 22 -1.87 21.21 12.71
C ASN A 22 -1.74 20.18 13.84
N CYS A 23 -2.29 20.51 15.00
CA CYS A 23 -2.42 19.59 16.11
C CYS A 23 -3.59 18.62 15.84
N MET A 24 -3.36 17.32 15.99
CA MET A 24 -4.38 16.27 15.75
C MET A 24 -5.58 16.35 16.70
N PHE A 25 -5.44 17.02 17.83
CA PHE A 25 -6.48 17.10 18.86
C PHE A 25 -7.22 18.43 18.90
N THR A 26 -6.57 19.53 18.50
CA THR A 26 -7.12 20.89 18.66
C THR A 26 -7.22 21.67 17.35
N ASP A 27 -6.75 21.10 16.24
CA ASP A 27 -6.61 21.76 14.94
C ASP A 27 -5.78 23.05 14.96
N MET A 28 -5.05 23.31 16.05
CA MET A 28 -4.21 24.48 16.19
C MET A 28 -3.04 24.41 15.20
N LYS A 29 -3.03 25.34 14.26
CA LYS A 29 -2.00 25.47 13.22
C LYS A 29 -0.74 26.08 13.79
N ARG A 30 0.39 25.60 13.30
CA ARG A 30 1.72 26.15 13.61
C ARG A 30 2.65 25.94 12.42
N PRO A 31 3.28 27.00 11.90
CA PRO A 31 4.34 26.85 10.91
C PRO A 31 5.65 26.39 11.59
N ILE A 32 6.43 25.62 10.88
CA ILE A 32 7.79 25.21 11.24
C ILE A 32 8.69 25.70 10.10
N GLU A 33 9.60 26.62 10.39
CA GLU A 33 10.58 27.11 9.43
C GLU A 33 11.58 25.99 9.08
N CYS A 34 11.85 25.80 7.80
CA CYS A 34 12.78 24.80 7.29
C CYS A 34 13.20 25.11 5.85
N ASP A 35 14.43 24.71 5.51
CA ASP A 35 14.99 24.84 4.15
C ASP A 35 14.66 23.63 3.26
N GLY A 36 14.19 22.54 3.85
CA GLY A 36 13.85 21.31 3.13
C GLY A 36 12.98 20.38 3.97
N VAL A 37 12.24 19.52 3.28
CA VAL A 37 11.31 18.56 3.90
C VAL A 37 11.57 17.17 3.36
N LEU A 38 11.80 16.21 4.25
CA LEU A 38 11.85 14.80 3.94
C LEU A 38 10.57 14.14 4.46
N LEU A 39 9.70 13.71 3.55
CA LEU A 39 8.47 13.04 3.92
C LEU A 39 8.71 11.53 4.10
N VAL A 40 8.40 11.03 5.29
CA VAL A 40 8.28 9.60 5.59
C VAL A 40 6.85 9.37 6.05
N SER A 41 5.96 9.22 5.09
CA SER A 41 4.51 9.14 5.32
C SER A 41 3.94 7.81 4.81
N SER A 42 2.65 7.58 5.06
CA SER A 42 1.91 6.47 4.47
C SER A 42 1.87 6.59 2.94
N ARG A 43 1.83 5.46 2.27
CA ARG A 43 1.61 5.37 0.83
C ARG A 43 0.15 5.10 0.58
N LEU A 44 -0.38 5.71 -0.48
CA LEU A 44 -1.72 5.40 -0.98
C LEU A 44 -1.58 4.46 -2.18
N GLU A 45 -2.49 3.53 -2.27
CA GLU A 45 -2.57 2.62 -3.41
C GLU A 45 -2.91 3.38 -4.70
N ASN A 46 -2.22 3.04 -5.79
CA ASN A 46 -2.55 3.52 -7.12
C ASN A 46 -3.38 2.45 -7.85
N ASN A 47 -4.69 2.49 -7.63
CA ASN A 47 -5.65 1.50 -8.10
C ASN A 47 -6.70 2.05 -9.09
N SER A 48 -6.46 3.25 -9.65
CA SER A 48 -7.39 3.91 -10.57
C SER A 48 -7.78 3.03 -11.76
N VAL A 49 -6.80 2.38 -12.40
CA VAL A 49 -7.04 1.47 -13.54
C VAL A 49 -7.99 0.31 -13.14
N TYR A 50 -7.84 -0.22 -11.95
CA TYR A 50 -8.75 -1.27 -11.47
C TYR A 50 -10.18 -0.76 -11.34
N HIS A 51 -10.38 0.40 -10.74
CA HIS A 51 -11.72 0.97 -10.59
C HIS A 51 -12.34 1.34 -11.94
N ASP A 52 -11.56 1.87 -12.88
CA ASP A 52 -12.03 2.17 -14.23
C ASP A 52 -12.47 0.90 -14.97
N LEU A 53 -11.68 -0.18 -14.86
CA LEU A 53 -12.04 -1.46 -15.46
C LEU A 53 -13.27 -2.07 -14.78
N LYS A 54 -13.35 -2.00 -13.46
CA LYS A 54 -14.52 -2.50 -12.70
C LYS A 54 -15.80 -1.74 -13.03
N ALA A 55 -15.72 -0.44 -13.24
CA ALA A 55 -16.87 0.36 -13.68
C ALA A 55 -17.43 -0.09 -15.04
N ARG A 56 -16.59 -0.74 -15.86
CA ARG A 56 -16.92 -1.26 -17.18
C ARG A 56 -17.03 -2.79 -17.23
N GLU A 57 -17.36 -3.43 -16.14
CA GLU A 57 -17.41 -4.91 -16.02
C GLU A 57 -18.36 -5.55 -17.05
N ALA A 58 -19.42 -4.85 -17.44
CA ALA A 58 -20.36 -5.33 -18.45
C ALA A 58 -19.72 -5.51 -19.85
N GLU A 59 -18.62 -4.81 -20.13
CA GLU A 59 -17.90 -4.88 -21.41
C GLU A 59 -16.81 -5.98 -21.41
N TRP A 60 -16.53 -6.59 -20.28
CA TRP A 60 -15.41 -7.55 -20.15
C TRP A 60 -15.56 -8.77 -21.03
N ALA A 61 -16.77 -9.30 -21.16
CA ALA A 61 -17.05 -10.49 -21.95
C ALA A 61 -16.70 -10.25 -23.45
N GLU A 62 -17.06 -9.08 -23.97
CA GLU A 62 -16.78 -8.68 -25.35
C GLU A 62 -15.27 -8.44 -25.57
N ALA A 63 -14.61 -7.84 -24.57
CA ALA A 63 -13.17 -7.60 -24.57
C ALA A 63 -12.32 -8.85 -24.27
N GLY A 64 -12.94 -10.00 -23.98
CA GLY A 64 -12.25 -11.25 -23.63
C GLY A 64 -11.60 -11.22 -22.23
N ILE A 65 -11.98 -10.28 -21.37
CA ILE A 65 -11.45 -10.17 -20.00
C ILE A 65 -12.26 -11.10 -19.08
N LYS A 66 -11.60 -12.08 -18.49
CA LYS A 66 -12.24 -13.04 -17.56
C LYS A 66 -12.26 -12.55 -16.12
N SER A 67 -11.20 -11.89 -15.69
CA SER A 67 -11.10 -11.34 -14.34
C SER A 67 -10.07 -10.23 -14.26
N VAL A 68 -10.22 -9.35 -13.28
CA VAL A 68 -9.22 -8.32 -12.92
C VAL A 68 -9.05 -8.35 -11.43
N LYS A 69 -7.83 -8.48 -10.96
CA LYS A 69 -7.51 -8.53 -9.53
C LYS A 69 -6.45 -7.48 -9.20
N LEU A 70 -6.55 -6.89 -8.01
CA LEU A 70 -5.51 -6.05 -7.42
C LEU A 70 -4.50 -6.94 -6.70
N ILE A 71 -3.22 -6.69 -6.95
CA ILE A 71 -2.12 -7.39 -6.28
C ILE A 71 -1.03 -6.39 -5.87
N GLY A 72 -0.22 -6.77 -4.89
CA GLY A 72 0.89 -5.94 -4.43
C GLY A 72 0.47 -4.56 -3.97
N ASP A 73 1.26 -3.55 -4.30
CA ASP A 73 1.07 -2.17 -3.84
C ASP A 73 -0.20 -1.50 -4.38
N ALA A 74 -0.76 -1.99 -5.48
CA ALA A 74 -2.03 -1.51 -6.00
C ALA A 74 -3.22 -1.93 -5.10
N ASN A 75 -3.07 -3.03 -4.34
CA ASN A 75 -4.06 -3.49 -3.36
C ASN A 75 -3.79 -2.89 -1.97
N ALA A 76 -2.56 -2.98 -1.50
CA ALA A 76 -2.14 -2.45 -0.21
C ALA A 76 -0.64 -2.17 -0.22
N PRO A 77 -0.23 -0.89 -0.24
CA PRO A 77 1.18 -0.54 -0.24
C PRO A 77 1.92 -1.06 1.00
N GLY A 78 3.05 -1.70 0.79
CA GLY A 78 3.80 -2.33 1.87
C GLY A 78 5.28 -2.54 1.54
N PRO A 79 5.98 -3.38 2.31
CA PRO A 79 7.33 -3.80 2.01
C PRO A 79 7.41 -4.52 0.66
N ILE A 80 8.55 -4.39 -0.04
CA ILE A 80 8.79 -5.04 -1.35
C ILE A 80 8.50 -6.55 -1.30
N ALA A 81 8.83 -7.20 -0.19
CA ALA A 81 8.57 -8.62 0.01
C ALA A 81 7.09 -8.98 -0.10
N TRP A 82 6.19 -8.11 0.34
CA TRP A 82 4.75 -8.34 0.23
C TRP A 82 4.26 -8.25 -1.21
N ALA A 83 4.75 -7.26 -1.97
CA ALA A 83 4.41 -7.12 -3.37
C ALA A 83 4.91 -8.32 -4.19
N THR A 84 6.14 -8.76 -3.95
CA THR A 84 6.73 -9.94 -4.58
C THR A 84 5.95 -11.21 -4.24
N TYR A 85 5.60 -11.39 -2.96
CA TYR A 85 4.80 -12.53 -2.51
C TYR A 85 3.41 -12.53 -3.15
N ALA A 86 2.72 -11.38 -3.19
CA ALA A 86 1.39 -11.27 -3.79
C ALA A 86 1.41 -11.64 -5.27
N GLY A 87 2.41 -11.16 -6.04
CA GLY A 87 2.57 -11.52 -7.43
C GLY A 87 2.84 -13.01 -7.64
N HIS A 88 3.73 -13.59 -6.83
CA HIS A 88 4.05 -15.02 -6.90
C HIS A 88 2.85 -15.89 -6.51
N ARG A 89 2.13 -15.52 -5.46
CA ARG A 89 0.91 -16.18 -5.03
C ARG A 89 -0.13 -16.17 -6.14
N PHE A 90 -0.42 -14.98 -6.68
CA PHE A 90 -1.42 -14.84 -7.75
C PHE A 90 -1.07 -15.65 -9.00
N ALA A 91 0.20 -15.68 -9.42
CA ALA A 91 0.62 -16.47 -10.57
C ALA A 91 0.40 -17.97 -10.37
N ARG A 92 0.52 -18.47 -9.13
CA ARG A 92 0.26 -19.87 -8.80
C ARG A 92 -1.22 -20.23 -8.70
N GLU A 93 -2.04 -19.26 -8.35
CA GLU A 93 -3.50 -19.43 -8.17
C GLU A 93 -4.28 -19.09 -9.44
N LEU A 94 -3.62 -18.61 -10.52
CA LEU A 94 -4.27 -18.05 -11.70
C LEU A 94 -5.29 -18.98 -12.34
N ASP A 95 -5.00 -20.27 -12.41
CA ASP A 95 -5.85 -21.31 -13.01
C ASP A 95 -6.54 -22.20 -11.97
N GLY A 96 -6.40 -21.85 -10.68
CA GLY A 96 -6.97 -22.59 -9.57
C GLY A 96 -8.31 -22.03 -9.08
N GLU A 97 -8.95 -22.76 -8.17
CA GLU A 97 -10.10 -22.24 -7.44
C GLU A 97 -9.65 -21.12 -6.49
N ASP A 98 -10.45 -20.07 -6.37
CA ASP A 98 -10.18 -18.97 -5.44
C ASP A 98 -10.32 -19.48 -4.00
N SER A 99 -9.21 -19.68 -3.33
CA SER A 99 -9.15 -20.13 -1.94
C SER A 99 -9.38 -19.01 -0.92
N GLY A 100 -9.67 -17.79 -1.39
CA GLY A 100 -9.80 -16.61 -0.54
C GLY A 100 -8.49 -16.29 0.18
N ASP A 101 -8.56 -16.03 1.49
CA ASP A 101 -7.38 -15.74 2.32
C ASP A 101 -6.65 -17.01 2.81
N ALA A 102 -7.21 -18.20 2.54
CA ALA A 102 -6.55 -19.44 2.89
C ALA A 102 -5.28 -19.66 2.07
N LEU A 103 -4.27 -20.27 2.65
CA LEU A 103 -3.08 -20.66 1.92
C LEU A 103 -3.41 -21.83 0.98
N PRO A 104 -3.34 -21.68 -0.35
CA PRO A 104 -3.79 -22.69 -1.31
C PRO A 104 -2.84 -23.89 -1.39
N PHE A 105 -1.67 -23.80 -0.78
CA PHE A 105 -0.69 -24.87 -0.75
C PHE A 105 -0.02 -24.96 0.61
N ARG A 106 0.33 -26.16 1.01
CA ARG A 106 1.15 -26.37 2.21
C ARG A 106 2.54 -25.79 1.99
N ARG A 107 3.00 -24.98 2.94
CA ARG A 107 4.41 -24.65 3.04
C ARG A 107 5.18 -25.94 3.36
N GLU A 108 6.28 -26.15 2.65
CA GLU A 108 7.25 -27.14 3.08
C GLU A 108 7.78 -26.74 4.46
N ILE A 109 7.51 -27.57 5.44
CA ILE A 109 8.09 -27.43 6.76
C ILE A 109 9.36 -28.26 6.74
N THR A 110 10.52 -27.60 6.70
CA THR A 110 11.80 -28.28 6.91
C THR A 110 11.82 -28.76 8.35
N GLN A 111 11.62 -30.06 8.56
CA GLN A 111 11.88 -30.67 9.84
C GLN A 111 13.39 -30.78 10.00
N LEU A 112 13.97 -29.98 10.90
CA LEU A 112 15.33 -30.20 11.35
C LEU A 112 15.32 -31.54 12.14
N ALA A 113 15.97 -32.57 11.59
CA ALA A 113 16.31 -33.74 12.36
C ALA A 113 17.27 -33.29 13.47
N ILE A 114 16.80 -33.30 14.71
CA ILE A 114 17.64 -33.10 15.89
C ILE A 114 18.09 -34.50 16.28
N ASP A 115 19.36 -34.84 15.96
CA ASP A 115 20.05 -36.03 16.47
C ASP A 115 20.41 -35.81 17.95
#